data_0c4d31b7aac300f498956341da272c41
#
_entry.id   0c4d31b7aac300f498956341da272c41
#
_cell.length_a   1.000
_cell.length_b   1.000
_cell.length_c   1.000
_cell.angle_alpha   90.00
_cell.angle_beta   90.00
_cell.angle_gamma   90.00
#
_symmetry.space_group_name_H-M   'P 1'
#
loop_
_entity.id
_entity.type
_entity.pdbx_description
1 polymer ?
#
loop_
_entity_poly.entity_id
_entity_poly.type
_entity_poly.pdbx_seq_one_letter_code
_entity_poly.pdbx_strand_id
1 'polypeptide(L)'
;MSLTLKETRAISGLVEVVYDFLPGSGHSAWRGHVNFGTVAAKVGLDNYWQGGSKKPAINALFSRTLEYRRSSFEGLVLEIVRCGIAYREKQGKPITTEEIDAVNGHIYEIGFKFPELWDKSFRDSLKRSTDEIAQQHVRQADARQKELSLRAKLSQELVQLKDQLFQLSKEMNRDKAGIALEGLLNRLFMLFELNPRPAFRIVGEQIDGSFTLDGEVYLVESKWEKYALPEADLLVFRGKIEGKSTFTRGVFIALNDVTEQAVDAITRGKSPSFFVMNGYDLLMVLSEAISLKDFLRKRVRLLAEEGRVCIPFSELTLR
;
A
#
# COMPACT_ATOMS: atom_id res chain seq x y z
N MET A 1 48.47 19.64 26.08
CA MET A 1 49.44 19.79 24.97
C MET A 1 48.73 20.47 23.82
N SER A 2 49.33 21.44 23.15
CA SER A 2 48.72 22.06 21.96
C SER A 2 48.71 21.07 20.78
N LEU A 3 47.67 21.03 19.99
CA LEU A 3 47.53 20.18 18.82
C LEU A 3 48.51 20.63 17.72
N THR A 4 49.08 19.67 17.03
CA THR A 4 49.87 19.91 15.83
C THR A 4 48.99 20.21 14.62
N LEU A 5 49.56 20.84 13.57
CA LEU A 5 48.86 21.08 12.33
C LEU A 5 48.32 19.77 11.67
N LYS A 6 49.12 18.71 11.78
CA LYS A 6 48.71 17.37 11.30
C LYS A 6 47.48 16.85 12.04
N GLU A 7 47.47 16.92 13.36
CA GLU A 7 46.34 16.50 14.18
C GLU A 7 45.09 17.34 13.89
N THR A 8 45.25 18.67 13.76
CA THR A 8 44.09 19.58 13.44
C THR A 8 43.48 19.23 12.10
N ARG A 9 44.31 18.90 11.10
CA ARG A 9 43.81 18.47 9.78
C ARG A 9 43.12 17.12 9.87
N ALA A 10 43.65 16.17 10.57
CA ALA A 10 43.08 14.83 10.76
C ALA A 10 41.76 14.92 11.55
N ILE A 11 41.64 15.77 12.57
CA ILE A 11 40.39 16.06 13.26
C ILE A 11 39.34 16.59 12.29
N SER A 12 39.70 17.57 11.45
CA SER A 12 38.75 18.11 10.48
C SER A 12 38.22 17.05 9.51
N GLY A 13 39.09 16.16 9.03
CA GLY A 13 38.69 15.02 8.20
C GLY A 13 37.80 14.03 8.94
N LEU A 14 38.15 13.69 10.17
CA LEU A 14 37.33 12.81 11.01
C LEU A 14 35.93 13.40 11.26
N VAL A 15 35.83 14.71 11.49
CA VAL A 15 34.54 15.42 11.67
C VAL A 15 33.66 15.26 10.42
N GLU A 16 34.22 15.38 9.21
CA GLU A 16 33.48 15.20 7.97
C GLU A 16 32.88 13.77 7.88
N VAL A 17 33.68 12.77 8.17
CA VAL A 17 33.24 11.36 8.09
C VAL A 17 32.16 11.06 9.13
N VAL A 18 32.34 11.44 10.39
CA VAL A 18 31.38 11.11 11.46
C VAL A 18 30.18 12.05 11.50
N TYR A 19 30.18 13.09 10.69
CA TYR A 19 29.10 14.12 10.71
C TYR A 19 27.71 13.52 10.63
N ASP A 20 27.50 12.56 9.74
CA ASP A 20 26.20 11.91 9.51
C ASP A 20 25.97 10.65 10.36
N PHE A 21 26.89 10.27 11.22
CA PHE A 21 26.73 9.11 12.09
C PHE A 21 25.63 9.32 13.12
N LEU A 22 25.45 10.53 13.60
CA LEU A 22 24.45 10.89 14.61
C LEU A 22 23.70 12.17 14.22
N PRO A 23 22.46 12.39 14.70
CA PRO A 23 21.72 13.61 14.43
C PRO A 23 22.31 14.84 15.15
N GLY A 24 21.94 16.04 14.69
CA GLY A 24 22.24 17.30 15.39
C GLY A 24 21.41 17.47 16.68
N SER A 25 21.93 18.22 17.64
CA SER A 25 21.32 18.40 18.97
C SER A 25 20.21 19.45 19.07
N GLY A 26 19.94 20.21 18.00
CA GLY A 26 19.09 21.41 18.07
C GLY A 26 17.69 21.33 17.50
N HIS A 27 17.30 20.25 16.83
CA HIS A 27 16.00 20.16 16.14
C HIS A 27 14.95 19.46 17.01
N SER A 28 13.74 20.03 17.11
CA SER A 28 12.63 19.47 17.91
C SER A 28 12.24 18.03 17.51
N ALA A 29 12.40 17.65 16.25
CA ALA A 29 12.18 16.29 15.73
C ALA A 29 13.20 15.26 16.28
N TRP A 30 14.31 15.71 16.87
CA TRP A 30 15.38 14.85 17.38
C TRP A 30 15.42 14.80 18.91
N ARG A 31 14.40 15.31 19.62
CA ARG A 31 14.30 15.21 21.07
C ARG A 31 14.18 13.73 21.47
N GLY A 32 15.08 13.28 22.33
CA GLY A 32 15.14 11.89 22.80
C GLY A 32 16.01 10.96 21.96
N HIS A 33 16.58 11.41 20.85
CA HIS A 33 17.55 10.63 20.09
C HIS A 33 18.98 10.81 20.62
N VAL A 34 19.80 9.76 20.49
CA VAL A 34 21.24 9.83 20.77
C VAL A 34 21.88 10.81 19.80
N ASN A 35 22.66 11.77 20.31
CA ASN A 35 23.41 12.76 19.56
C ASN A 35 24.83 12.92 20.13
N PHE A 36 25.69 13.72 19.50
CA PHE A 36 27.07 13.88 19.96
C PHE A 36 27.20 14.38 21.40
N GLY A 37 26.29 15.24 21.85
CA GLY A 37 26.30 15.73 23.24
C GLY A 37 25.94 14.62 24.26
N THR A 38 24.96 13.77 23.93
CA THR A 38 24.62 12.63 24.79
C THR A 38 25.72 11.57 24.81
N VAL A 39 26.43 11.37 23.69
CA VAL A 39 27.60 10.49 23.62
C VAL A 39 28.75 11.08 24.45
N ALA A 40 29.03 12.37 24.33
CA ALA A 40 30.04 13.04 25.13
C ALA A 40 29.77 12.90 26.63
N ALA A 41 28.51 13.09 27.08
CA ALA A 41 28.11 12.92 28.46
C ALA A 41 28.30 11.47 28.93
N LYS A 42 27.94 10.49 28.11
CA LYS A 42 28.10 9.06 28.43
C LYS A 42 29.55 8.63 28.71
N VAL A 43 30.50 9.26 28.02
CA VAL A 43 31.93 9.00 28.21
C VAL A 43 32.62 10.00 29.17
N GLY A 44 31.84 10.85 29.87
CA GLY A 44 32.37 11.80 30.86
C GLY A 44 33.09 13.00 30.26
N LEU A 45 32.71 13.42 29.02
CA LEU A 45 33.28 14.54 28.26
C LEU A 45 32.23 15.64 27.98
N ASP A 46 31.14 15.70 28.77
CA ASP A 46 30.06 16.67 28.63
C ASP A 46 30.55 18.12 28.68
N ASN A 47 31.56 18.40 29.51
CA ASN A 47 32.19 19.73 29.63
C ASN A 47 32.88 20.20 28.32
N TYR A 48 33.17 19.31 27.38
CA TYR A 48 33.81 19.63 26.11
C TYR A 48 32.79 19.83 24.99
N TRP A 49 31.52 19.44 25.20
CA TRP A 49 30.43 19.67 24.26
C TRP A 49 29.81 21.04 24.46
N GLN A 50 30.00 21.95 23.50
CA GLN A 50 29.50 23.33 23.60
C GLN A 50 28.11 23.55 22.99
N GLY A 51 27.56 22.55 22.26
CA GLY A 51 26.36 22.74 21.46
C GLY A 51 26.55 23.71 20.30
N GLY A 52 25.44 24.24 19.77
CA GLY A 52 25.48 25.14 18.63
C GLY A 52 25.48 24.39 17.28
N SER A 53 26.12 24.99 16.26
CA SER A 53 26.25 24.38 14.94
C SER A 53 27.01 23.06 15.01
N LYS A 54 26.45 21.99 14.43
CA LYS A 54 26.90 20.60 14.61
C LYS A 54 28.37 20.40 14.31
N LYS A 55 28.84 20.85 13.15
CA LYS A 55 30.21 20.64 12.69
C LYS A 55 31.27 21.34 13.57
N PRO A 56 31.15 22.64 13.91
CA PRO A 56 32.05 23.29 14.86
C PRO A 56 32.03 22.63 16.25
N ALA A 57 30.85 22.21 16.74
CA ALA A 57 30.72 21.57 18.05
C ALA A 57 31.42 20.21 18.12
N ILE A 58 31.35 19.38 17.07
CA ILE A 58 32.10 18.11 16.97
C ILE A 58 33.58 18.38 16.92
N ASN A 59 34.00 19.37 16.11
CA ASN A 59 35.43 19.75 16.01
C ASN A 59 35.98 20.19 17.39
N ALA A 60 35.25 21.05 18.10
CA ALA A 60 35.63 21.48 19.44
C ALA A 60 35.69 20.32 20.46
N LEU A 61 34.73 19.39 20.38
CA LEU A 61 34.73 18.18 21.24
C LEU A 61 35.98 17.34 21.02
N PHE A 62 36.32 17.04 19.76
CA PHE A 62 37.51 16.23 19.44
C PHE A 62 38.81 16.93 19.83
N SER A 63 38.95 18.22 19.46
CA SER A 63 40.14 19.01 19.74
C SER A 63 40.41 19.09 21.26
N ARG A 64 39.38 19.46 22.04
CA ARG A 64 39.50 19.54 23.49
C ARG A 64 39.78 18.20 24.16
N THR A 65 39.16 17.12 23.66
CA THR A 65 39.42 15.77 24.18
C THR A 65 40.89 15.42 23.98
N LEU A 66 41.46 15.70 22.79
CA LEU A 66 42.85 15.43 22.51
C LEU A 66 43.81 16.32 23.30
N GLU A 67 43.47 17.57 23.53
CA GLU A 67 44.31 18.51 24.30
C GLU A 67 44.34 18.20 25.80
N TYR A 68 43.17 17.88 26.37
CA TYR A 68 42.99 17.81 27.82
C TYR A 68 42.75 16.41 28.40
N ARG A 69 42.20 15.47 27.57
CA ARG A 69 41.86 14.11 27.96
C ARG A 69 42.16 13.11 26.87
N ARG A 70 43.40 13.11 26.35
CA ARG A 70 43.82 12.31 25.20
C ARG A 70 43.53 10.80 25.33
N SER A 71 43.66 10.23 26.55
CA SER A 71 43.30 8.83 26.82
C SER A 71 41.82 8.50 26.67
N SER A 72 40.91 9.49 26.72
CA SER A 72 39.49 9.28 26.55
C SER A 72 39.04 9.38 25.09
N PHE A 73 39.93 9.72 24.17
CA PHE A 73 39.60 9.92 22.75
C PHE A 73 39.15 8.64 22.07
N GLU A 74 39.77 7.49 22.37
CA GLU A 74 39.37 6.18 21.86
C GLU A 74 37.94 5.85 22.27
N GLY A 75 37.62 5.92 23.57
CA GLY A 75 36.27 5.66 24.08
C GLY A 75 35.20 6.58 23.46
N LEU A 76 35.55 7.87 23.22
CA LEU A 76 34.65 8.81 22.57
C LEU A 76 34.33 8.38 21.13
N VAL A 77 35.34 8.09 20.33
CA VAL A 77 35.16 7.71 18.91
C VAL A 77 34.45 6.38 18.79
N LEU A 78 34.83 5.38 19.57
CA LEU A 78 34.15 4.07 19.59
C LEU A 78 32.69 4.18 19.96
N GLU A 79 32.34 5.02 20.94
CA GLU A 79 30.93 5.23 21.31
C GLU A 79 30.16 5.99 20.25
N ILE A 80 30.77 6.98 19.56
CA ILE A 80 30.16 7.64 18.38
C ILE A 80 29.86 6.62 17.29
N VAL A 81 30.82 5.75 16.97
CA VAL A 81 30.62 4.70 15.94
C VAL A 81 29.51 3.74 16.36
N ARG A 82 29.53 3.23 17.59
CA ARG A 82 28.52 2.29 18.12
C ARG A 82 27.10 2.87 18.08
N CYS A 83 26.94 4.09 18.57
CA CYS A 83 25.67 4.80 18.53
C CYS A 83 25.25 5.15 17.09
N GLY A 84 26.22 5.47 16.25
CA GLY A 84 26.02 5.78 14.83
C GLY A 84 25.49 4.58 14.03
N ILE A 85 26.03 3.39 14.27
CA ILE A 85 25.56 2.15 13.63
C ILE A 85 24.06 1.96 13.97
N ALA A 86 23.71 1.96 15.25
CA ALA A 86 22.34 1.76 15.69
C ALA A 86 21.37 2.84 15.19
N TYR A 87 21.83 4.08 15.04
CA TYR A 87 21.03 5.18 14.50
C TYR A 87 20.85 5.05 12.98
N ARG A 88 21.95 4.84 12.24
CA ARG A 88 21.94 4.77 10.78
C ARG A 88 21.21 3.55 10.23
N GLU A 89 21.26 2.40 10.92
CA GLU A 89 20.46 1.21 10.59
C GLU A 89 18.97 1.50 10.66
N LYS A 90 18.50 2.17 11.72
CA LYS A 90 17.09 2.58 11.84
C LYS A 90 16.65 3.55 10.75
N GLN A 91 17.58 4.29 10.14
CA GLN A 91 17.31 5.20 9.02
C GLN A 91 17.38 4.50 7.65
N GLY A 92 17.70 3.20 7.61
CA GLY A 92 17.92 2.47 6.36
C GLY A 92 19.18 2.89 5.59
N LYS A 93 20.14 3.53 6.26
CA LYS A 93 21.42 4.01 5.72
C LYS A 93 22.57 3.55 6.60
N PRO A 94 22.88 2.24 6.65
CA PRO A 94 23.90 1.71 7.55
C PRO A 94 25.26 2.36 7.31
N ILE A 95 26.10 2.37 8.36
CA ILE A 95 27.51 2.77 8.23
C ILE A 95 28.22 1.71 7.42
N THR A 96 29.01 2.14 6.43
CA THR A 96 29.72 1.24 5.52
C THR A 96 31.14 0.95 6.00
N THR A 97 31.75 -0.09 5.43
CA THR A 97 33.16 -0.40 5.70
C THR A 97 34.09 0.70 5.23
N GLU A 98 33.77 1.39 4.14
CA GLU A 98 34.52 2.52 3.59
C GLU A 98 34.52 3.73 4.54
N GLU A 99 33.35 4.00 5.18
CA GLU A 99 33.26 5.06 6.20
C GLU A 99 34.11 4.71 7.43
N ILE A 100 34.13 3.45 7.87
CA ILE A 100 35.01 2.99 8.96
C ILE A 100 36.49 3.04 8.58
N ASP A 101 36.84 2.71 7.34
CA ASP A 101 38.21 2.82 6.84
C ASP A 101 38.66 4.30 6.81
N ALA A 102 37.80 5.23 6.44
CA ALA A 102 38.08 6.65 6.50
C ALA A 102 38.28 7.13 7.95
N VAL A 103 37.42 6.67 8.90
CA VAL A 103 37.60 6.94 10.33
C VAL A 103 38.95 6.43 10.80
N ASN A 104 39.32 5.18 10.47
CA ASN A 104 40.60 4.58 10.81
C ASN A 104 41.80 5.36 10.24
N GLY A 105 41.68 5.86 9.02
CA GLY A 105 42.73 6.68 8.36
C GLY A 105 43.03 7.94 9.19
N HIS A 106 41.99 8.70 9.55
CA HIS A 106 42.16 9.93 10.35
C HIS A 106 42.62 9.64 11.78
N ILE A 107 42.15 8.58 12.43
CA ILE A 107 42.63 8.14 13.74
C ILE A 107 44.10 7.82 13.69
N TYR A 108 44.57 7.13 12.65
CA TYR A 108 45.98 6.81 12.45
C TYR A 108 46.83 8.06 12.22
N GLU A 109 46.35 9.05 11.48
CA GLU A 109 47.03 10.34 11.32
C GLU A 109 47.20 11.11 12.64
N ILE A 110 46.27 10.97 13.59
CA ILE A 110 46.34 11.54 14.95
C ILE A 110 47.34 10.75 15.83
N GLY A 111 47.72 9.55 15.43
CA GLY A 111 48.65 8.71 16.14
C GLY A 111 47.99 7.64 17.03
N PHE A 112 46.74 7.25 16.71
CA PHE A 112 46.03 6.16 17.39
C PHE A 112 45.76 4.98 16.44
N LYS A 113 45.49 3.82 17.04
CA LYS A 113 44.93 2.66 16.38
C LYS A 113 43.96 1.98 17.31
N PHE A 114 42.67 1.97 16.95
CA PHE A 114 41.60 1.37 17.77
C PHE A 114 41.34 -0.05 17.24
N PRO A 115 41.76 -1.11 17.98
CA PRO A 115 41.69 -2.49 17.50
C PRO A 115 40.28 -2.91 17.08
N GLU A 116 39.23 -2.44 17.79
CA GLU A 116 37.84 -2.79 17.52
C GLU A 116 37.43 -2.42 16.09
N LEU A 117 37.84 -1.27 15.55
CA LEU A 117 37.50 -0.82 14.21
C LEU A 117 38.28 -1.56 13.08
N TRP A 118 39.28 -2.33 13.43
CA TRP A 118 40.06 -3.20 12.52
C TRP A 118 39.64 -4.66 12.61
N ASP A 119 38.77 -5.01 13.58
CA ASP A 119 38.33 -6.38 13.78
C ASP A 119 37.56 -6.89 12.56
N LYS A 120 37.87 -8.09 12.11
CA LYS A 120 37.30 -8.70 10.92
C LYS A 120 35.82 -9.00 11.12
N SER A 121 35.43 -9.51 12.30
CA SER A 121 34.02 -9.86 12.59
C SER A 121 33.13 -8.64 12.63
N PHE A 122 33.64 -7.54 13.17
CA PHE A 122 32.97 -6.25 13.16
C PHE A 122 32.75 -5.74 11.72
N ARG A 123 33.79 -5.77 10.88
CA ARG A 123 33.72 -5.34 9.48
C ARG A 123 32.77 -6.21 8.65
N ASP A 124 32.78 -7.51 8.85
CA ASP A 124 31.88 -8.44 8.16
C ASP A 124 30.41 -8.24 8.61
N SER A 125 30.19 -7.81 9.86
CA SER A 125 28.84 -7.46 10.32
C SER A 125 28.26 -6.23 9.61
N LEU A 126 29.07 -5.19 9.37
CA LEU A 126 28.67 -4.00 8.62
C LEU A 126 28.28 -4.33 7.17
N LYS A 127 29.04 -5.19 6.50
CA LYS A 127 28.73 -5.66 5.14
C LYS A 127 27.39 -6.38 5.09
N ARG A 128 27.14 -7.30 6.02
CA ARG A 128 25.85 -8.04 6.08
C ARG A 128 24.67 -7.12 6.28
N SER A 129 24.75 -6.16 7.18
CA SER A 129 23.71 -5.17 7.42
C SER A 129 23.41 -4.35 6.15
N THR A 130 24.44 -3.94 5.43
CA THR A 130 24.30 -3.20 4.16
C THR A 130 23.63 -4.05 3.08
N ASP A 131 24.04 -5.30 2.92
CA ASP A 131 23.50 -6.23 1.92
C ASP A 131 22.03 -6.59 2.22
N GLU A 132 21.67 -6.82 3.48
CA GLU A 132 20.31 -7.11 3.90
C GLU A 132 19.36 -5.94 3.59
N ILE A 133 19.76 -4.70 3.90
CA ILE A 133 18.98 -3.49 3.58
C ILE A 133 18.85 -3.31 2.07
N ALA A 134 19.93 -3.50 1.31
CA ALA A 134 19.89 -3.41 -0.14
C ALA A 134 18.92 -4.44 -0.75
N GLN A 135 18.96 -5.70 -0.29
CA GLN A 135 18.04 -6.74 -0.72
C GLN A 135 16.58 -6.41 -0.37
N GLN A 136 16.34 -5.84 0.81
CA GLN A 136 15.00 -5.42 1.20
C GLN A 136 14.46 -4.32 0.28
N HIS A 137 15.26 -3.33 -0.07
CA HIS A 137 14.88 -2.28 -1.02
C HIS A 137 14.56 -2.83 -2.40
N VAL A 138 15.37 -3.78 -2.91
CA VAL A 138 15.11 -4.45 -4.20
C VAL A 138 13.78 -5.20 -4.16
N ARG A 139 13.54 -6.01 -3.11
CA ARG A 139 12.26 -6.75 -2.95
C ARG A 139 11.04 -5.82 -2.89
N GLN A 140 11.15 -4.68 -2.19
CA GLN A 140 10.08 -3.69 -2.12
C GLN A 140 9.84 -3.02 -3.48
N ALA A 141 10.89 -2.68 -4.22
CA ALA A 141 10.80 -2.10 -5.56
C ALA A 141 10.13 -3.08 -6.54
N ASP A 142 10.54 -4.36 -6.52
CA ASP A 142 9.96 -5.42 -7.36
C ASP A 142 8.48 -5.66 -7.03
N ALA A 143 8.12 -5.72 -5.75
CA ALA A 143 6.73 -5.87 -5.31
C ALA A 143 5.86 -4.71 -5.79
N ARG A 144 6.35 -3.47 -5.65
CA ARG A 144 5.67 -2.26 -6.13
C ARG A 144 5.51 -2.25 -7.65
N GLN A 145 6.55 -2.63 -8.38
CA GLN A 145 6.50 -2.73 -9.84
C GLN A 145 5.48 -3.77 -10.31
N LYS A 146 5.43 -4.92 -9.64
CA LYS A 146 4.44 -5.98 -9.93
C LYS A 146 3.01 -5.49 -9.66
N GLU A 147 2.78 -4.82 -8.55
CA GLU A 147 1.47 -4.24 -8.21
C GLU A 147 1.01 -3.22 -9.28
N LEU A 148 1.90 -2.29 -9.68
CA LEU A 148 1.61 -1.31 -10.72
C LEU A 148 1.29 -1.97 -12.06
N SER A 149 2.01 -3.03 -12.42
CA SER A 149 1.77 -3.77 -13.66
C SER A 149 0.42 -4.50 -13.65
N LEU A 150 0.03 -5.08 -12.52
CA LEU A 150 -1.28 -5.74 -12.36
C LEU A 150 -2.42 -4.72 -12.43
N ARG A 151 -2.27 -3.57 -11.78
CA ARG A 151 -3.25 -2.48 -11.84
C ARG A 151 -3.41 -1.93 -13.25
N ALA A 152 -2.31 -1.72 -13.98
CA ALA A 152 -2.36 -1.26 -15.36
C ALA A 152 -3.08 -2.27 -16.29
N LYS A 153 -2.84 -3.57 -16.11
CA LYS A 153 -3.55 -4.62 -16.86
C LYS A 153 -5.04 -4.62 -16.54
N LEU A 154 -5.44 -4.52 -15.28
CA LEU A 154 -6.85 -4.43 -14.88
C LEU A 154 -7.52 -3.22 -15.53
N SER A 155 -6.90 -2.04 -15.44
CA SER A 155 -7.43 -0.82 -16.06
C SER A 155 -7.59 -0.96 -17.57
N GLN A 156 -6.61 -1.56 -18.26
CA GLN A 156 -6.70 -1.83 -19.69
C GLN A 156 -7.85 -2.77 -20.05
N GLU A 157 -8.06 -3.84 -19.30
CA GLU A 157 -9.19 -4.77 -19.52
C GLU A 157 -10.54 -4.07 -19.26
N LEU A 158 -10.65 -3.23 -18.22
CA LEU A 158 -11.87 -2.46 -17.96
C LEU A 158 -12.20 -1.48 -19.09
N VAL A 159 -11.20 -0.83 -19.67
CA VAL A 159 -11.38 0.03 -20.84
C VAL A 159 -11.93 -0.78 -22.02
N GLN A 160 -11.38 -1.97 -22.29
CA GLN A 160 -11.88 -2.84 -23.36
C GLN A 160 -13.33 -3.28 -23.13
N LEU A 161 -13.69 -3.66 -21.90
CA LEU A 161 -15.07 -4.02 -21.56
C LEU A 161 -16.03 -2.83 -21.70
N LYS A 162 -15.59 -1.63 -21.34
CA LYS A 162 -16.36 -0.40 -21.53
C LYS A 162 -16.62 -0.11 -23.01
N ASP A 163 -15.59 -0.21 -23.84
CA ASP A 163 -15.72 -0.03 -25.28
C ASP A 163 -16.64 -1.09 -25.88
N GLN A 164 -16.53 -2.34 -25.44
CA GLN A 164 -17.44 -3.41 -25.84
C GLN A 164 -18.90 -3.09 -25.44
N LEU A 165 -19.16 -2.61 -24.23
CA LEU A 165 -20.49 -2.19 -23.79
C LEU A 165 -21.06 -1.09 -24.69
N PHE A 166 -20.25 -0.10 -25.07
CA PHE A 166 -20.67 0.96 -25.98
C PHE A 166 -20.93 0.45 -27.42
N GLN A 167 -20.20 -0.53 -27.90
CA GLN A 167 -20.50 -1.15 -29.20
C GLN A 167 -21.82 -1.93 -29.12
N LEU A 168 -22.04 -2.70 -28.06
CA LEU A 168 -23.28 -3.45 -27.85
C LEU A 168 -24.49 -2.53 -27.72
N SER A 169 -24.34 -1.32 -27.20
CA SER A 169 -25.45 -0.35 -27.13
C SER A 169 -26.01 0.07 -28.50
N LYS A 170 -25.21 -0.06 -29.56
CA LYS A 170 -25.59 0.21 -30.94
C LYS A 170 -26.22 -0.99 -31.64
N GLU A 171 -26.17 -2.19 -31.05
CA GLU A 171 -26.73 -3.41 -31.63
C GLU A 171 -28.26 -3.33 -31.63
N MET A 172 -28.85 -3.50 -32.82
CA MET A 172 -30.30 -3.43 -33.01
C MET A 172 -31.00 -4.71 -32.54
N ASN A 173 -30.32 -5.85 -32.67
CA ASN A 173 -30.84 -7.13 -32.21
C ASN A 173 -30.58 -7.28 -30.70
N ARG A 174 -31.66 -7.15 -29.86
CA ARG A 174 -31.59 -7.20 -28.41
C ARG A 174 -31.19 -8.58 -27.86
N ASP A 175 -31.63 -9.67 -28.50
CA ASP A 175 -31.26 -11.02 -28.07
C ASP A 175 -29.75 -11.23 -28.21
N LYS A 176 -29.18 -10.79 -29.35
CA LYS A 176 -27.74 -10.85 -29.60
C LYS A 176 -26.96 -9.96 -28.62
N ALA A 177 -27.47 -8.76 -28.36
CA ALA A 177 -26.87 -7.86 -27.37
C ALA A 177 -26.91 -8.46 -25.94
N GLY A 178 -28.01 -9.13 -25.58
CA GLY A 178 -28.17 -9.81 -24.29
C GLY A 178 -27.14 -10.93 -24.09
N ILE A 179 -27.00 -11.84 -25.07
CA ILE A 179 -26.00 -12.93 -25.01
C ILE A 179 -24.58 -12.37 -24.89
N ALA A 180 -24.27 -11.31 -25.65
CA ALA A 180 -22.95 -10.68 -25.58
C ALA A 180 -22.72 -9.95 -24.25
N LEU A 181 -23.76 -9.41 -23.62
CA LEU A 181 -23.72 -8.82 -22.28
C LEU A 181 -23.39 -9.86 -21.22
N GLU A 182 -24.00 -11.08 -21.27
CA GLU A 182 -23.64 -12.18 -20.37
C GLU A 182 -22.16 -12.51 -20.42
N GLY A 183 -21.60 -12.57 -21.65
CA GLY A 183 -20.14 -12.79 -21.85
C GLY A 183 -19.28 -11.66 -21.26
N LEU A 184 -19.68 -10.41 -21.43
CA LEU A 184 -19.02 -9.24 -20.85
C LEU A 184 -19.03 -9.28 -19.33
N LEU A 185 -20.16 -9.57 -18.73
CA LEU A 185 -20.35 -9.67 -17.27
C LEU A 185 -19.49 -10.81 -16.70
N ASN A 186 -19.46 -11.96 -17.34
CA ASN A 186 -18.63 -13.09 -16.91
C ASN A 186 -17.14 -12.71 -16.91
N ARG A 187 -16.64 -12.02 -17.96
CA ARG A 187 -15.26 -11.48 -17.99
C ARG A 187 -15.03 -10.47 -16.85
N LEU A 188 -15.96 -9.56 -16.61
CA LEU A 188 -15.88 -8.58 -15.54
C LEU A 188 -15.76 -9.26 -14.18
N PHE A 189 -16.58 -10.27 -13.90
CA PHE A 189 -16.53 -11.02 -12.66
C PHE A 189 -15.22 -11.82 -12.50
N MET A 190 -14.65 -12.35 -13.60
CA MET A 190 -13.32 -12.99 -13.59
C MET A 190 -12.21 -12.01 -13.23
N LEU A 191 -12.22 -10.79 -13.79
CA LEU A 191 -11.21 -9.77 -13.52
C LEU A 191 -11.16 -9.37 -12.04
N PHE A 192 -12.30 -9.44 -11.37
CA PHE A 192 -12.40 -9.18 -9.93
C PHE A 192 -12.35 -10.44 -9.06
N GLU A 193 -11.95 -11.59 -9.63
CA GLU A 193 -11.76 -12.86 -8.91
C GLU A 193 -13.01 -13.29 -8.11
N LEU A 194 -14.19 -13.12 -8.70
CA LEU A 194 -15.47 -13.49 -8.09
C LEU A 194 -15.89 -14.94 -8.41
N ASN A 195 -15.01 -15.76 -8.96
CA ASN A 195 -15.27 -17.14 -9.34
C ASN A 195 -16.60 -17.32 -10.13
N PRO A 196 -16.78 -16.64 -11.26
CA PRO A 196 -18.04 -16.68 -11.97
C PRO A 196 -18.29 -18.05 -12.61
N ARG A 197 -19.56 -18.41 -12.65
CA ARG A 197 -20.08 -19.50 -13.47
C ARG A 197 -20.90 -18.90 -14.61
N PRO A 198 -20.61 -19.21 -15.88
CA PRO A 198 -21.41 -18.72 -17.02
C PRO A 198 -22.83 -19.29 -16.98
N ALA A 199 -23.68 -18.88 -17.92
CA ALA A 199 -25.05 -19.33 -18.04
C ALA A 199 -25.19 -20.85 -17.96
N PHE A 200 -26.15 -21.33 -17.17
CA PHE A 200 -26.41 -22.75 -16.94
C PHE A 200 -27.91 -23.02 -16.79
N ARG A 201 -28.28 -24.28 -17.00
CA ARG A 201 -29.66 -24.74 -16.82
C ARG A 201 -29.78 -25.67 -15.63
N ILE A 202 -30.83 -25.47 -14.85
CA ILE A 202 -31.33 -26.38 -13.83
C ILE A 202 -32.75 -26.76 -14.24
N VAL A 203 -33.29 -27.91 -13.79
CA VAL A 203 -34.59 -28.42 -14.23
C VAL A 203 -35.64 -27.31 -14.41
N GLY A 204 -35.99 -27.03 -15.69
CA GLY A 204 -37.02 -26.06 -16.06
C GLY A 204 -36.60 -24.60 -16.03
N GLU A 205 -35.39 -24.26 -15.59
CA GLU A 205 -34.92 -22.87 -15.46
C GLU A 205 -33.57 -22.62 -16.14
N GLN A 206 -33.43 -21.48 -16.77
CA GLN A 206 -32.15 -20.95 -17.21
C GLN A 206 -31.71 -19.85 -16.25
N ILE A 207 -30.44 -19.88 -15.85
CA ILE A 207 -29.74 -18.88 -15.04
C ILE A 207 -28.65 -18.30 -15.90
N ASP A 208 -28.59 -16.97 -16.05
CA ASP A 208 -27.63 -16.29 -16.93
C ASP A 208 -26.18 -16.33 -16.37
N GLY A 209 -26.03 -16.59 -15.08
CA GLY A 209 -24.74 -16.80 -14.43
C GLY A 209 -24.82 -16.77 -12.91
N SER A 210 -23.69 -16.99 -12.28
CA SER A 210 -23.54 -16.78 -10.84
C SER A 210 -22.11 -16.38 -10.52
N PHE A 211 -21.90 -15.82 -9.34
CA PHE A 211 -20.57 -15.53 -8.82
C PHE A 211 -20.55 -15.69 -7.29
N THR A 212 -19.34 -15.64 -6.71
CA THR A 212 -19.14 -15.70 -5.26
C THR A 212 -18.54 -14.40 -4.76
N LEU A 213 -19.15 -13.80 -3.74
CA LEU A 213 -18.64 -12.63 -3.05
C LEU A 213 -18.64 -12.87 -1.54
N ASP A 214 -17.49 -12.71 -0.88
CA ASP A 214 -17.35 -12.87 0.58
C ASP A 214 -17.93 -14.19 1.14
N GLY A 215 -17.81 -15.27 0.35
CA GLY A 215 -18.31 -16.62 0.71
C GLY A 215 -19.77 -16.91 0.35
N GLU A 216 -20.53 -15.91 -0.09
CA GLU A 216 -21.94 -16.04 -0.50
C GLU A 216 -22.07 -16.20 -2.00
N VAL A 217 -23.07 -16.98 -2.46
CA VAL A 217 -23.35 -17.19 -3.89
C VAL A 217 -24.45 -16.26 -4.36
N TYR A 218 -24.18 -15.55 -5.46
CA TYR A 218 -25.11 -14.64 -6.12
C TYR A 218 -25.50 -15.20 -7.48
N LEU A 219 -26.79 -15.40 -7.72
CA LEU A 219 -27.33 -15.63 -9.06
C LEU A 219 -27.37 -14.32 -9.83
N VAL A 220 -27.13 -14.38 -11.13
CA VAL A 220 -27.16 -13.24 -12.04
C VAL A 220 -28.26 -13.46 -13.05
N GLU A 221 -29.08 -12.43 -13.25
CA GLU A 221 -29.96 -12.29 -14.39
C GLU A 221 -29.65 -10.97 -15.06
N SER A 222 -29.52 -10.94 -16.36
CA SER A 222 -29.20 -9.74 -17.13
C SER A 222 -30.24 -9.50 -18.25
N LYS A 223 -30.71 -8.26 -18.33
CA LYS A 223 -31.69 -7.87 -19.33
C LYS A 223 -31.31 -6.55 -20.00
N TRP A 224 -31.40 -6.54 -21.32
CA TRP A 224 -31.16 -5.33 -22.11
C TRP A 224 -32.34 -5.03 -23.04
N GLU A 225 -33.40 -4.50 -22.47
CA GLU A 225 -34.60 -4.06 -23.20
C GLU A 225 -34.49 -2.60 -23.61
N LYS A 226 -35.38 -2.16 -24.49
CA LYS A 226 -35.44 -0.75 -24.96
C LYS A 226 -35.90 0.22 -23.85
N TYR A 227 -36.75 -0.25 -22.98
CA TYR A 227 -37.38 0.55 -21.90
C TYR A 227 -37.09 -0.05 -20.54
N ALA A 228 -37.36 0.71 -19.48
CA ALA A 228 -37.31 0.22 -18.11
C ALA A 228 -38.19 -1.02 -17.93
N LEU A 229 -37.68 -2.02 -17.21
CA LEU A 229 -38.30 -3.33 -17.06
C LEU A 229 -39.50 -3.28 -16.11
N PRO A 230 -40.60 -3.98 -16.43
CA PRO A 230 -41.78 -4.10 -15.58
C PRO A 230 -41.55 -5.10 -14.43
N GLU A 231 -42.52 -5.15 -13.53
CA GLU A 231 -42.50 -6.02 -12.35
C GLU A 231 -42.38 -7.52 -12.66
N ALA A 232 -42.93 -7.96 -13.79
CA ALA A 232 -42.95 -9.38 -14.18
C ALA A 232 -41.55 -9.99 -14.24
N ASP A 233 -40.59 -9.28 -14.78
CA ASP A 233 -39.19 -9.73 -14.89
C ASP A 233 -38.57 -9.93 -13.53
N LEU A 234 -38.75 -8.99 -12.62
CA LEU A 234 -38.24 -9.05 -11.24
C LEU A 234 -38.88 -10.17 -10.41
N LEU A 235 -40.20 -10.38 -10.60
CA LEU A 235 -40.91 -11.46 -9.92
C LEU A 235 -40.47 -12.85 -10.39
N VAL A 236 -40.19 -13.01 -11.69
CA VAL A 236 -39.59 -14.26 -12.23
C VAL A 236 -38.24 -14.53 -11.61
N PHE A 237 -37.38 -13.52 -11.59
CA PHE A 237 -36.03 -13.69 -10.97
C PHE A 237 -36.11 -13.98 -9.47
N ARG A 238 -36.99 -13.31 -8.77
CA ARG A 238 -37.29 -13.60 -7.37
C ARG A 238 -37.67 -15.08 -7.16
N GLY A 239 -38.57 -15.62 -7.98
CA GLY A 239 -38.89 -17.04 -7.95
C GLY A 239 -37.72 -17.97 -8.17
N LYS A 240 -36.81 -17.62 -9.08
CA LYS A 240 -35.57 -18.37 -9.29
C LYS A 240 -34.69 -18.42 -8.03
N ILE A 241 -34.59 -17.33 -7.27
CA ILE A 241 -33.79 -17.27 -6.03
C ILE A 241 -34.50 -18.02 -4.90
N GLU A 242 -35.79 -17.78 -4.67
CA GLU A 242 -36.61 -18.40 -3.61
C GLU A 242 -36.72 -19.92 -3.80
N GLY A 243 -36.66 -20.41 -5.04
CA GLY A 243 -36.59 -21.82 -5.38
C GLY A 243 -35.27 -22.52 -5.04
N LYS A 244 -34.29 -21.81 -4.49
CA LYS A 244 -32.99 -22.36 -4.11
C LYS A 244 -32.83 -22.38 -2.58
N SER A 245 -31.59 -22.28 -2.10
CA SER A 245 -31.28 -22.20 -0.67
C SER A 245 -31.57 -20.81 -0.11
N THR A 246 -31.90 -20.71 1.18
CA THR A 246 -32.01 -19.45 1.91
C THR A 246 -30.71 -18.63 1.94
N PHE A 247 -29.58 -19.27 1.62
CA PHE A 247 -28.26 -18.61 1.47
C PHE A 247 -28.06 -17.99 0.07
N THR A 248 -28.94 -18.29 -0.90
CA THR A 248 -28.83 -17.76 -2.26
C THR A 248 -29.24 -16.29 -2.28
N ARG A 249 -28.40 -15.46 -2.91
CA ARG A 249 -28.64 -14.05 -3.18
C ARG A 249 -28.74 -13.83 -4.67
N GLY A 250 -29.08 -12.62 -5.10
CA GLY A 250 -29.12 -12.30 -6.53
C GLY A 250 -28.69 -10.88 -6.86
N VAL A 251 -28.26 -10.73 -8.12
CA VAL A 251 -28.06 -9.43 -8.76
C VAL A 251 -28.85 -9.44 -10.07
N PHE A 252 -29.81 -8.56 -10.18
CA PHE A 252 -30.54 -8.34 -11.42
C PHE A 252 -29.93 -7.14 -12.17
N ILE A 253 -29.43 -7.38 -13.38
CA ILE A 253 -28.73 -6.37 -14.16
C ILE A 253 -29.68 -5.86 -15.26
N ALA A 254 -30.23 -4.68 -15.08
CA ALA A 254 -31.18 -4.02 -15.99
C ALA A 254 -30.52 -2.82 -16.66
N LEU A 255 -30.03 -2.96 -17.92
CA LEU A 255 -29.23 -1.89 -18.56
C LEU A 255 -29.99 -0.56 -18.70
N ASN A 256 -31.30 -0.59 -18.94
CA ASN A 256 -32.16 0.57 -19.05
C ASN A 256 -33.08 0.75 -17.84
N ASP A 257 -32.62 0.22 -16.68
CA ASP A 257 -33.28 0.32 -15.37
C ASP A 257 -34.61 -0.48 -15.24
N VAL A 258 -35.26 -0.31 -14.12
CA VAL A 258 -36.56 -0.92 -13.79
C VAL A 258 -37.57 0.17 -13.44
N THR A 259 -38.88 -0.10 -13.60
CA THR A 259 -39.91 0.86 -13.23
C THR A 259 -40.06 0.98 -11.71
N GLU A 260 -40.56 2.13 -11.20
CA GLU A 260 -40.82 2.30 -9.77
C GLU A 260 -41.86 1.26 -9.27
N GLN A 261 -42.87 0.96 -10.10
CA GLN A 261 -43.89 -0.06 -9.81
C GLN A 261 -43.23 -1.45 -9.64
N ALA A 262 -42.20 -1.77 -10.45
CA ALA A 262 -41.46 -3.02 -10.33
C ALA A 262 -40.70 -3.10 -8.99
N VAL A 263 -40.06 -2.01 -8.56
CA VAL A 263 -39.40 -1.92 -7.25
C VAL A 263 -40.39 -2.10 -6.12
N ASP A 264 -41.55 -1.39 -6.16
CA ASP A 264 -42.60 -1.51 -5.18
C ASP A 264 -43.14 -2.95 -5.06
N ALA A 265 -43.36 -3.61 -6.20
CA ALA A 265 -43.88 -4.97 -6.25
C ALA A 265 -43.01 -6.01 -5.54
N ILE A 266 -41.67 -5.80 -5.52
CA ILE A 266 -40.75 -6.74 -4.90
C ILE A 266 -40.30 -6.35 -3.46
N THR A 267 -40.58 -5.12 -3.04
CA THR A 267 -40.19 -4.60 -1.71
C THR A 267 -41.34 -4.51 -0.72
N ARG A 268 -42.51 -4.09 -1.15
CA ARG A 268 -43.66 -3.80 -0.26
C ARG A 268 -44.14 -5.08 0.45
N GLY A 269 -43.93 -5.14 1.78
CA GLY A 269 -44.31 -6.27 2.61
C GLY A 269 -43.52 -7.57 2.35
N LYS A 270 -42.36 -7.47 1.77
CA LYS A 270 -41.48 -8.60 1.36
C LYS A 270 -40.06 -8.41 1.83
N SER A 271 -39.31 -9.49 1.91
CA SER A 271 -37.88 -9.50 2.22
C SER A 271 -37.09 -9.80 0.93
N PRO A 272 -36.63 -8.79 0.18
CA PRO A 272 -35.92 -9.02 -1.05
C PRO A 272 -34.55 -9.64 -0.78
N SER A 273 -34.18 -10.64 -1.59
CA SER A 273 -32.88 -11.34 -1.53
C SER A 273 -31.95 -10.99 -2.68
N PHE A 274 -32.27 -9.96 -3.47
CA PHE A 274 -31.47 -9.46 -4.58
C PHE A 274 -31.58 -7.95 -4.69
N PHE A 275 -30.61 -7.36 -5.36
CA PHE A 275 -30.61 -5.94 -5.72
C PHE A 275 -30.50 -5.75 -7.23
N VAL A 276 -30.84 -4.55 -7.69
CA VAL A 276 -30.76 -4.16 -9.10
C VAL A 276 -29.48 -3.37 -9.34
N MET A 277 -28.78 -3.69 -10.41
CA MET A 277 -27.67 -2.94 -10.98
C MET A 277 -28.08 -2.43 -12.35
N ASN A 278 -28.06 -1.14 -12.58
CA ASN A 278 -28.42 -0.58 -13.90
C ASN A 278 -27.18 -0.31 -14.77
N GLY A 279 -27.43 0.16 -16.01
CA GLY A 279 -26.35 0.43 -16.97
C GLY A 279 -25.41 1.55 -16.54
N TYR A 280 -25.91 2.54 -15.79
CA TYR A 280 -25.07 3.60 -15.22
C TYR A 280 -24.15 3.06 -14.13
N ASP A 281 -24.64 2.21 -13.24
CA ASP A 281 -23.84 1.52 -12.23
C ASP A 281 -22.71 0.71 -12.89
N LEU A 282 -23.05 -0.06 -13.93
CA LEU A 282 -22.06 -0.84 -14.69
C LEU A 282 -21.01 0.07 -15.34
N LEU A 283 -21.42 1.18 -15.94
CA LEU A 283 -20.51 2.16 -16.53
C LEU A 283 -19.56 2.77 -15.50
N MET A 284 -20.06 3.07 -14.30
CA MET A 284 -19.23 3.62 -13.21
C MET A 284 -18.18 2.62 -12.73
N VAL A 285 -18.53 1.34 -12.63
CA VAL A 285 -17.57 0.26 -12.34
C VAL A 285 -16.52 0.14 -13.46
N LEU A 286 -16.94 0.09 -14.73
CA LEU A 286 -16.04 -0.01 -15.88
C LEU A 286 -15.15 1.24 -16.07
N SER A 287 -15.57 2.38 -15.52
CA SER A 287 -14.80 3.63 -15.51
C SER A 287 -13.94 3.81 -14.26
N GLU A 288 -13.83 2.78 -13.43
CA GLU A 288 -13.04 2.78 -12.18
C GLU A 288 -13.47 3.86 -11.16
N ALA A 289 -14.70 4.39 -11.27
CA ALA A 289 -15.25 5.30 -10.26
C ALA A 289 -15.46 4.60 -8.90
N ILE A 290 -15.69 3.29 -8.95
CA ILE A 290 -15.74 2.39 -7.79
C ILE A 290 -15.28 0.99 -8.24
N SER A 291 -14.61 0.24 -7.37
CA SER A 291 -14.31 -1.16 -7.70
C SER A 291 -15.60 -2.00 -7.70
N LEU A 292 -15.67 -3.04 -8.54
CA LEU A 292 -16.83 -3.92 -8.56
C LEU A 292 -17.11 -4.54 -7.19
N LYS A 293 -16.08 -5.01 -6.48
CA LYS A 293 -16.23 -5.61 -5.15
C LYS A 293 -16.84 -4.61 -4.15
N ASP A 294 -16.36 -3.37 -4.15
CA ASP A 294 -16.88 -2.35 -3.23
C ASP A 294 -18.31 -1.92 -3.60
N PHE A 295 -18.60 -1.81 -4.90
CA PHE A 295 -19.95 -1.57 -5.37
C PHE A 295 -20.91 -2.65 -4.87
N LEU A 296 -20.60 -3.92 -5.10
CA LEU A 296 -21.42 -5.04 -4.69
C LEU A 296 -21.61 -5.08 -3.16
N ARG A 297 -20.55 -4.90 -2.39
CA ARG A 297 -20.61 -4.87 -0.91
C ARG A 297 -21.51 -3.76 -0.39
N LYS A 298 -21.42 -2.55 -0.95
CA LYS A 298 -22.30 -1.43 -0.59
C LYS A 298 -23.77 -1.74 -0.90
N ARG A 299 -24.04 -2.32 -2.08
CA ARG A 299 -25.41 -2.73 -2.46
C ARG A 299 -25.97 -3.79 -1.52
N VAL A 300 -25.18 -4.82 -1.22
CA VAL A 300 -25.57 -5.89 -0.29
C VAL A 300 -25.86 -5.33 1.10
N ARG A 301 -25.03 -4.41 1.59
CA ARG A 301 -25.21 -3.77 2.88
C ARG A 301 -26.53 -2.98 2.94
N LEU A 302 -26.81 -2.15 1.94
CA LEU A 302 -28.05 -1.36 1.88
C LEU A 302 -29.30 -2.24 1.71
N LEU A 303 -29.18 -3.35 0.98
CA LEU A 303 -30.24 -4.35 0.91
C LEU A 303 -30.51 -4.97 2.28
N ALA A 304 -29.48 -5.36 3.00
CA ALA A 304 -29.60 -6.03 4.30
C ALA A 304 -30.07 -5.09 5.42
N GLU A 305 -29.57 -3.86 5.45
CA GLU A 305 -29.87 -2.89 6.51
C GLU A 305 -31.18 -2.10 6.26
N GLU A 306 -31.48 -1.78 5.00
CA GLU A 306 -32.58 -0.85 4.64
C GLU A 306 -33.65 -1.50 3.74
N GLY A 307 -33.44 -2.73 3.25
CA GLY A 307 -34.36 -3.39 2.32
C GLY A 307 -34.43 -2.75 0.92
N ARG A 308 -33.48 -1.87 0.59
CA ARG A 308 -33.43 -1.11 -0.66
C ARG A 308 -32.82 -1.93 -1.77
N VAL A 309 -33.57 -2.22 -2.79
CA VAL A 309 -33.16 -3.05 -3.93
C VAL A 309 -32.59 -2.22 -5.09
N CYS A 310 -33.06 -1.00 -5.28
CA CYS A 310 -32.63 -0.08 -6.31
C CYS A 310 -32.22 1.26 -5.67
N ILE A 311 -31.00 1.70 -5.91
CA ILE A 311 -30.43 2.89 -5.26
C ILE A 311 -29.66 3.68 -6.31
N PRO A 312 -29.84 5.00 -6.44
CA PRO A 312 -29.01 5.81 -7.33
C PRO A 312 -27.52 5.73 -6.98
N PHE A 313 -26.67 5.68 -7.98
CA PHE A 313 -25.21 5.61 -7.77
C PHE A 313 -24.67 6.75 -6.91
N SER A 314 -25.21 7.95 -7.05
CA SER A 314 -24.84 9.12 -6.25
C SER A 314 -24.95 8.90 -4.74
N GLU A 315 -25.92 8.11 -4.30
CA GLU A 315 -26.08 7.79 -2.88
C GLU A 315 -25.03 6.78 -2.36
N LEU A 316 -24.45 5.95 -3.24
CA LEU A 316 -23.39 5.01 -2.88
C LEU A 316 -22.06 5.71 -2.58
N THR A 317 -21.83 6.87 -3.16
CA THR A 317 -20.58 7.63 -3.02
C THR A 317 -20.59 8.57 -1.83
N LEU A 318 -21.77 8.93 -1.30
CA LEU A 318 -21.95 9.83 -0.16
C LEU A 318 -21.88 9.12 1.21
N ARG A 319 -21.81 7.78 1.21
CA ARG A 319 -21.74 6.91 2.40
C ARG A 319 -20.51 5.99 2.24
#